data_b1c1a4d36992cb96be3929712e8e2291
#
_entry.id   b1c1a4d36992cb96be3929712e8e2291
#
_cell.length_a   1.000
_cell.length_b   1.000
_cell.length_c   1.000
_cell.angle_alpha   90.00
_cell.angle_beta   90.00
_cell.angle_gamma   90.00
#
_symmetry.space_group_name_H-M   'P 1'
#
loop_
_entity.id
_entity.type
_entity.pdbx_description
1 polymer ?
#
loop_
_entity_poly.entity_id
_entity_poly.type
_entity_poly.pdbx_seq_one_letter_code
_entity_poly.pdbx_strand_id
1 'polypeptide(L)'
;FILIKIMLPKKNDYESIINSQKEIINQGDLYTEKSIEKSSQNIISSMDRSIYHLSNIQKERLEALEKRVKELTESTEKKLETIRIIVEEKLEKTLNERLGKSFETVGNQLIEVQKGLGEMQTLAQDVGGLKRVLSNVKMRGGIGEVQLNMLLENILAPDQYQRNVKTKEGSNDIVEFAIKLPGHNAKKDCIWLPVDAKFPKEFYENLQDSYDSGDITRIEKDQKNLENAIKIMSKEISEKYISPPNTTDFAILFLPFEGIYAEVVRKAALLEEIQLRYKVIITGPTTFAAILNSLQMGFRTLAIEKRSSEVWEVLGIVKNEFNKFGDLLIKAQKNIQGGLDDIDKLVGTRTRAIQRRLKEVQEISDTPEIE
;
A
#
# COMPACT_ATOMS: atom_id res chain seq x y z
N PHE A 1 38.01 121.50 -43.21
CA PHE A 1 37.48 120.28 -43.88
C PHE A 1 38.46 119.15 -43.73
N ILE A 2 38.20 118.25 -42.80
CA ILE A 2 39.02 117.05 -42.62
C ILE A 2 38.18 115.86 -43.05
N LEU A 3 38.59 115.27 -44.16
CA LEU A 3 38.01 114.06 -44.66
C LEU A 3 38.46 112.87 -43.84
N ILE A 4 37.57 112.25 -43.13
CA ILE A 4 37.79 110.92 -42.47
C ILE A 4 37.67 109.86 -43.55
N LYS A 5 38.83 109.31 -43.96
CA LYS A 5 38.90 108.16 -44.85
C LYS A 5 38.58 106.92 -44.07
N ILE A 6 37.34 106.41 -44.14
CA ILE A 6 36.97 105.15 -43.56
C ILE A 6 37.74 104.07 -44.31
N MET A 7 38.66 103.42 -43.63
CA MET A 7 39.37 102.27 -44.13
C MET A 7 38.42 101.08 -44.04
N LEU A 8 37.75 100.77 -45.17
CA LEU A 8 37.10 99.48 -45.32
C LEU A 8 38.19 98.40 -45.43
N PRO A 9 38.11 97.27 -44.70
CA PRO A 9 39.14 96.26 -44.86
C PRO A 9 39.08 95.68 -46.27
N LYS A 10 40.26 95.42 -46.82
CA LYS A 10 40.39 94.88 -48.17
C LYS A 10 39.78 93.47 -48.26
N LYS A 11 39.22 93.13 -49.39
CA LYS A 11 38.55 91.81 -49.67
C LYS A 11 39.43 90.63 -49.23
N ASN A 12 40.75 90.75 -49.33
CA ASN A 12 41.71 89.72 -48.91
C ASN A 12 41.72 89.43 -47.38
N ASP A 13 41.39 90.45 -46.54
CA ASP A 13 41.38 90.28 -45.07
C ASP A 13 40.14 89.47 -44.66
N TYR A 14 39.02 89.59 -45.34
CA TYR A 14 37.82 88.78 -45.11
C TYR A 14 38.03 87.30 -45.52
N GLU A 15 38.70 87.09 -46.69
CA GLU A 15 39.02 85.74 -47.14
C GLU A 15 39.98 85.03 -46.17
N SER A 16 40.98 85.74 -45.67
CA SER A 16 41.89 85.15 -44.66
C SER A 16 41.19 84.80 -43.35
N ILE A 17 40.24 85.65 -42.91
CA ILE A 17 39.44 85.34 -41.64
C ILE A 17 38.50 84.18 -41.89
N ILE A 18 37.85 84.10 -43.03
CA ILE A 18 36.95 82.99 -43.40
C ILE A 18 37.75 81.69 -43.49
N ASN A 19 38.91 81.67 -44.09
CA ASN A 19 39.77 80.52 -44.22
C ASN A 19 40.31 80.09 -42.86
N SER A 20 40.73 80.99 -41.98
CA SER A 20 41.14 80.66 -40.62
C SER A 20 39.97 80.14 -39.76
N GLN A 21 38.76 80.66 -39.91
CA GLN A 21 37.57 80.12 -39.24
C GLN A 21 37.18 78.70 -39.74
N LYS A 22 37.27 78.52 -41.12
CA LYS A 22 37.07 77.18 -41.70
C LYS A 22 38.09 76.17 -41.16
N GLU A 23 39.35 76.57 -41.00
CA GLU A 23 40.39 75.65 -40.47
C GLU A 23 40.18 75.33 -39.01
N ILE A 24 39.72 76.26 -38.18
CA ILE A 24 39.37 76.05 -36.78
C ILE A 24 38.14 75.12 -36.66
N ILE A 25 37.12 75.31 -37.51
CA ILE A 25 35.95 74.46 -37.57
C ILE A 25 36.37 73.06 -37.97
N ASN A 26 37.11 72.85 -39.04
CA ASN A 26 37.60 71.56 -39.51
C ASN A 26 38.49 70.84 -38.46
N GLN A 27 39.37 71.59 -37.77
CA GLN A 27 40.16 71.04 -36.66
C GLN A 27 39.28 70.66 -35.47
N GLY A 28 38.22 71.46 -35.17
CA GLY A 28 37.24 71.14 -34.11
C GLY A 28 36.44 69.87 -34.43
N ASP A 29 35.97 69.77 -35.69
CA ASP A 29 35.24 68.61 -36.16
C ASP A 29 36.11 67.35 -36.13
N LEU A 30 37.33 67.39 -36.57
CA LEU A 30 38.30 66.29 -36.55
C LEU A 30 38.66 65.87 -35.11
N TYR A 31 38.70 66.81 -34.15
CA TYR A 31 38.96 66.53 -32.75
C TYR A 31 37.79 65.92 -32.07
N THR A 32 36.56 66.36 -32.39
CA THR A 32 35.34 65.74 -31.87
C THR A 32 35.13 64.35 -32.43
N GLU A 33 35.37 64.12 -33.72
CA GLU A 33 35.27 62.86 -34.40
C GLU A 33 36.24 61.83 -33.80
N LYS A 34 37.51 62.15 -33.64
CA LYS A 34 38.52 61.30 -32.96
C LYS A 34 38.19 61.05 -31.51
N SER A 35 37.60 62.03 -30.84
CA SER A 35 37.18 61.85 -29.41
C SER A 35 35.98 60.90 -29.30
N ILE A 36 34.99 60.97 -30.19
CA ILE A 36 33.86 60.10 -30.26
C ILE A 36 34.30 58.69 -30.63
N GLU A 37 35.17 58.54 -31.63
CA GLU A 37 35.73 57.27 -32.07
C GLU A 37 36.47 56.55 -30.91
N LYS A 38 37.36 57.27 -30.20
CA LYS A 38 38.08 56.73 -29.04
C LYS A 38 37.16 56.38 -27.88
N SER A 39 36.12 57.18 -27.66
CA SER A 39 35.10 56.88 -26.63
C SER A 39 34.27 55.63 -27.01
N SER A 40 33.87 55.51 -28.27
CA SER A 40 33.16 54.37 -28.81
C SER A 40 33.97 53.07 -28.70
N GLN A 41 35.27 53.12 -29.09
CA GLN A 41 36.19 51.95 -28.92
C GLN A 41 36.37 51.55 -27.48
N ASN A 42 36.49 52.50 -26.54
CA ASN A 42 36.57 52.23 -25.12
C ASN A 42 35.28 51.58 -24.56
N ILE A 43 34.13 52.07 -25.00
CA ILE A 43 32.83 51.48 -24.60
C ILE A 43 32.70 50.06 -25.16
N ILE A 44 33.00 49.81 -26.43
CA ILE A 44 32.96 48.49 -27.04
C ILE A 44 33.91 47.53 -26.29
N SER A 45 35.14 47.93 -26.06
CA SER A 45 36.13 47.09 -25.37
C SER A 45 35.77 46.81 -23.91
N SER A 46 35.08 47.73 -23.25
CA SER A 46 34.58 47.52 -21.86
C SER A 46 33.34 46.60 -21.86
N MET A 47 32.47 46.72 -22.85
CA MET A 47 31.32 45.83 -23.07
C MET A 47 31.77 44.40 -23.37
N ASP A 48 32.72 44.19 -24.25
CA ASP A 48 33.26 42.89 -24.60
C ASP A 48 33.88 42.19 -23.39
N ARG A 49 34.65 42.95 -22.56
CA ARG A 49 35.18 42.41 -21.30
C ARG A 49 34.08 42.03 -20.31
N SER A 50 33.06 42.86 -20.19
CA SER A 50 31.91 42.56 -19.29
C SER A 50 31.11 41.36 -19.72
N ILE A 51 30.85 41.21 -21.05
CA ILE A 51 30.18 40.06 -21.62
C ILE A 51 30.99 38.79 -21.44
N TYR A 52 32.30 38.84 -21.71
CA TYR A 52 33.19 37.70 -21.47
C TYR A 52 33.24 37.30 -20.01
N HIS A 53 33.31 38.23 -19.08
CA HIS A 53 33.29 37.98 -17.66
C HIS A 53 31.96 37.38 -17.18
N LEU A 54 30.84 37.93 -17.64
CA LEU A 54 29.50 37.39 -17.37
C LEU A 54 29.34 35.96 -17.91
N SER A 55 29.80 35.69 -19.10
CA SER A 55 29.73 34.37 -19.74
C SER A 55 30.53 33.33 -18.91
N ASN A 56 31.74 33.70 -18.45
CA ASN A 56 32.57 32.82 -17.64
C ASN A 56 31.92 32.53 -16.26
N ILE A 57 31.37 33.56 -15.62
CA ILE A 57 30.66 33.38 -14.32
C ILE A 57 29.43 32.47 -14.51
N GLN A 58 28.68 32.65 -15.62
CA GLN A 58 27.53 31.79 -15.89
C GLN A 58 27.96 30.34 -16.13
N LYS A 59 29.02 30.12 -16.92
CA LYS A 59 29.57 28.79 -17.16
C LYS A 59 30.00 28.09 -15.86
N GLU A 60 30.78 28.78 -14.99
CA GLU A 60 31.17 28.24 -13.70
C GLU A 60 29.98 27.90 -12.79
N ARG A 61 28.95 28.75 -12.78
CA ARG A 61 27.74 28.47 -12.00
C ARG A 61 26.97 27.27 -12.53
N LEU A 62 26.94 27.09 -13.85
CA LEU A 62 26.29 25.95 -14.49
C LEU A 62 26.99 24.64 -14.16
N GLU A 63 28.31 24.62 -14.31
CA GLU A 63 29.14 23.45 -13.98
C GLU A 63 28.97 23.09 -12.47
N ALA A 64 28.94 24.11 -11.61
CA ALA A 64 28.69 23.90 -10.17
C ALA A 64 27.26 23.37 -9.89
N LEU A 65 26.23 23.83 -10.61
CA LEU A 65 24.86 23.32 -10.51
C LEU A 65 24.75 21.88 -11.03
N GLU A 66 25.34 21.59 -12.17
CA GLU A 66 25.35 20.24 -12.75
C GLU A 66 26.00 19.24 -11.79
N LYS A 67 27.16 19.61 -11.20
CA LYS A 67 27.81 18.81 -10.19
C LYS A 67 26.92 18.57 -8.95
N ARG A 68 26.25 19.61 -8.45
CA ARG A 68 25.34 19.48 -7.29
C ARG A 68 24.12 18.61 -7.61
N VAL A 69 23.53 18.73 -8.80
CA VAL A 69 22.41 17.89 -9.24
C VAL A 69 22.85 16.43 -9.30
N LYS A 70 24.02 16.14 -9.88
CA LYS A 70 24.58 14.79 -9.94
C LYS A 70 24.80 14.20 -8.54
N GLU A 71 25.44 14.96 -7.64
CA GLU A 71 25.68 14.56 -6.24
C GLU A 71 24.36 14.30 -5.50
N LEU A 72 23.32 15.13 -5.75
CA LEU A 72 22.00 14.99 -5.14
C LEU A 72 21.29 13.74 -5.66
N THR A 73 21.38 13.45 -6.96
CA THR A 73 20.81 12.25 -7.57
C THR A 73 21.47 11.00 -7.00
N GLU A 74 22.81 10.93 -6.98
CA GLU A 74 23.54 9.80 -6.42
C GLU A 74 23.26 9.59 -4.92
N SER A 75 23.16 10.69 -4.16
CA SER A 75 22.81 10.64 -2.74
C SER A 75 21.38 10.14 -2.52
N THR A 76 20.46 10.55 -3.38
CA THR A 76 19.04 10.14 -3.29
C THR A 76 18.88 8.67 -3.65
N GLU A 77 19.55 8.20 -4.70
CA GLU A 77 19.55 6.77 -5.08
C GLU A 77 20.11 5.89 -3.95
N LYS A 78 21.25 6.30 -3.36
CA LYS A 78 21.82 5.57 -2.21
C LYS A 78 20.88 5.54 -1.00
N LYS A 79 20.21 6.66 -0.70
CA LYS A 79 19.24 6.71 0.41
C LYS A 79 18.02 5.83 0.13
N LEU A 80 17.50 5.82 -1.11
CA LEU A 80 16.38 4.96 -1.49
C LEU A 80 16.74 3.48 -1.38
N GLU A 81 17.95 3.08 -1.84
CA GLU A 81 18.41 1.71 -1.69
C GLU A 81 18.60 1.32 -0.21
N THR A 82 19.13 2.24 0.60
CA THR A 82 19.24 2.03 2.06
C THR A 82 17.87 1.87 2.72
N ILE A 83 16.90 2.71 2.36
CA ILE A 83 15.52 2.61 2.86
C ILE A 83 14.89 1.28 2.44
N ARG A 84 15.11 0.85 1.20
CA ARG A 84 14.61 -0.43 0.70
C ARG A 84 15.15 -1.60 1.52
N ILE A 85 16.46 -1.65 1.73
CA ILE A 85 17.11 -2.70 2.55
C ILE A 85 16.58 -2.69 3.98
N ILE A 86 16.49 -1.52 4.63
CA ILE A 86 15.98 -1.38 6.00
C ILE A 86 14.52 -1.84 6.09
N VAL A 87 13.70 -1.51 5.09
CA VAL A 87 12.29 -1.91 5.06
C VAL A 87 12.16 -3.42 4.85
N GLU A 88 12.92 -4.01 3.94
CA GLU A 88 12.93 -5.47 3.71
C GLU A 88 13.40 -6.21 4.98
N GLU A 89 14.53 -5.80 5.58
CA GLU A 89 15.06 -6.42 6.81
C GLU A 89 14.11 -6.27 7.99
N LYS A 90 13.51 -5.08 8.16
CA LYS A 90 12.58 -4.81 9.27
C LYS A 90 11.26 -5.54 9.10
N LEU A 91 10.78 -5.67 7.85
CA LEU A 91 9.60 -6.48 7.54
C LEU A 91 9.85 -7.96 7.81
N GLU A 92 10.97 -8.51 7.33
CA GLU A 92 11.34 -9.91 7.55
C GLU A 92 11.51 -10.20 9.05
N LYS A 93 12.24 -9.36 9.77
CA LYS A 93 12.41 -9.49 11.23
C LYS A 93 11.09 -9.39 11.99
N THR A 94 10.26 -8.38 11.65
CA THR A 94 8.96 -8.18 12.31
C THR A 94 8.00 -9.35 12.00
N LEU A 95 8.05 -9.88 10.77
CA LEU A 95 7.26 -11.03 10.36
C LEU A 95 7.69 -12.27 11.12
N ASN A 96 9.00 -12.55 11.18
CA ASN A 96 9.56 -13.69 11.91
C ASN A 96 9.31 -13.60 13.43
N GLU A 97 9.47 -12.41 14.04
CA GLU A 97 9.15 -12.19 15.45
C GLU A 97 7.65 -12.36 15.75
N ARG A 98 6.77 -11.86 14.87
CA ARG A 98 5.32 -12.02 15.02
C ARG A 98 4.86 -13.44 14.76
N LEU A 99 5.43 -14.11 13.77
CA LEU A 99 5.18 -15.54 13.52
C LEU A 99 5.69 -16.37 14.71
N GLY A 100 6.90 -16.13 15.20
CA GLY A 100 7.45 -16.80 16.38
C GLY A 100 6.57 -16.63 17.62
N LYS A 101 6.16 -15.39 17.94
CA LYS A 101 5.22 -15.11 19.03
C LYS A 101 3.84 -15.74 18.81
N SER A 102 3.35 -15.79 17.57
CA SER A 102 2.09 -16.45 17.26
C SER A 102 2.19 -17.96 17.45
N PHE A 103 3.28 -18.58 17.02
CA PHE A 103 3.54 -20.00 17.25
C PHE A 103 3.73 -20.32 18.74
N GLU A 104 4.42 -19.47 19.49
CA GLU A 104 4.56 -19.58 20.94
C GLU A 104 3.20 -19.43 21.65
N THR A 105 2.38 -18.47 21.23
CA THR A 105 1.01 -18.29 21.75
C THR A 105 0.13 -19.49 21.42
N VAL A 106 0.21 -20.04 20.22
CA VAL A 106 -0.51 -21.26 19.82
C VAL A 106 0.02 -22.47 20.58
N GLY A 107 1.33 -22.57 20.77
CA GLY A 107 1.93 -23.63 21.61
C GLY A 107 1.46 -23.55 23.04
N ASN A 108 1.44 -22.36 23.63
CA ASN A 108 0.94 -22.15 24.99
C ASN A 108 -0.56 -22.40 25.11
N GLN A 109 -1.36 -22.00 24.11
CA GLN A 109 -2.79 -22.31 24.07
C GLN A 109 -3.06 -23.82 23.89
N LEU A 110 -2.24 -24.53 23.10
CA LEU A 110 -2.32 -25.99 23.00
C LEU A 110 -1.98 -26.67 24.34
N ILE A 111 -1.02 -26.13 25.06
CA ILE A 111 -0.67 -26.60 26.41
C ILE A 111 -1.82 -26.30 27.40
N GLU A 112 -2.44 -25.11 27.33
CA GLU A 112 -3.62 -24.78 28.15
C GLU A 112 -4.84 -25.64 27.79
N VAL A 113 -5.06 -25.88 26.48
CA VAL A 113 -6.10 -26.82 26.01
C VAL A 113 -5.79 -28.23 26.48
N GLN A 114 -4.54 -28.67 26.45
CA GLN A 114 -4.13 -29.99 26.97
C GLN A 114 -4.26 -30.09 28.50
N LYS A 115 -3.98 -28.99 29.21
CA LYS A 115 -4.21 -28.89 30.65
C LYS A 115 -5.71 -28.86 31.00
N GLY A 116 -6.51 -28.09 30.23
CA GLY A 116 -7.97 -28.09 30.35
C GLY A 116 -8.60 -29.44 30.01
N LEU A 117 -8.01 -30.20 29.06
CA LEU A 117 -8.38 -31.58 28.77
C LEU A 117 -8.08 -32.51 29.98
N GLY A 118 -6.96 -32.31 30.66
CA GLY A 118 -6.61 -33.03 31.88
C GLY A 118 -7.57 -32.71 33.05
N GLU A 119 -7.93 -31.46 33.21
CA GLU A 119 -8.92 -31.01 34.22
C GLU A 119 -10.35 -31.46 33.87
N MET A 120 -10.71 -31.53 32.57
CA MET A 120 -11.97 -32.11 32.11
C MET A 120 -12.02 -33.63 32.28
N GLN A 121 -10.89 -34.32 32.18
CA GLN A 121 -10.82 -35.76 32.43
C GLN A 121 -11.08 -36.10 33.92
N THR A 122 -10.68 -35.18 34.82
CA THR A 122 -11.06 -35.26 36.26
C THR A 122 -12.53 -34.85 36.50
N LEU A 123 -13.05 -33.87 35.72
CA LEU A 123 -14.47 -33.48 35.77
C LEU A 123 -15.39 -34.55 35.16
N ALA A 124 -14.92 -35.33 34.18
CA ALA A 124 -15.65 -36.48 33.64
C ALA A 124 -15.75 -37.67 34.62
N GLN A 125 -14.88 -37.73 35.63
CA GLN A 125 -15.00 -38.69 36.75
C GLN A 125 -16.04 -38.24 37.78
N ASP A 126 -16.42 -36.93 37.81
CA ASP A 126 -17.50 -36.41 38.66
C ASP A 126 -18.88 -36.50 37.97
N VAL A 127 -19.15 -37.64 37.31
CA VAL A 127 -20.45 -37.92 36.62
C VAL A 127 -21.65 -37.84 37.61
N GLY A 128 -21.43 -37.87 38.93
CA GLY A 128 -22.43 -37.63 39.94
C GLY A 128 -23.02 -36.21 39.96
N GLY A 129 -22.25 -35.20 39.53
CA GLY A 129 -22.70 -33.79 39.43
C GLY A 129 -23.57 -33.53 38.21
N LEU A 130 -23.30 -34.22 37.09
CA LEU A 130 -24.01 -34.05 35.85
C LEU A 130 -25.48 -34.46 35.93
N LYS A 131 -25.79 -35.51 36.71
CA LYS A 131 -27.18 -35.97 36.96
C LYS A 131 -28.06 -34.87 37.60
N ARG A 132 -27.49 -33.97 38.41
CA ARG A 132 -28.20 -32.81 39.03
C ARG A 132 -28.43 -31.65 38.08
N VAL A 133 -27.52 -31.39 37.16
CA VAL A 133 -27.62 -30.32 36.15
C VAL A 133 -28.62 -30.71 35.05
N LEU A 134 -28.66 -31.97 34.67
CA LEU A 134 -29.56 -32.51 33.65
C LEU A 134 -31.02 -32.66 34.10
N SER A 135 -31.29 -32.67 35.43
CA SER A 135 -32.65 -32.84 35.99
C SER A 135 -33.51 -31.56 35.95
N ASN A 136 -32.93 -30.41 35.63
CA ASN A 136 -33.68 -29.15 35.52
C ASN A 136 -34.41 -29.02 34.16
N VAL A 137 -35.72 -29.30 34.19
CA VAL A 137 -36.64 -29.54 33.07
C VAL A 137 -36.82 -28.31 32.15
N LYS A 138 -36.41 -27.12 32.53
CA LYS A 138 -36.66 -25.87 31.77
C LYS A 138 -35.57 -25.48 30.75
N MET A 139 -34.45 -26.22 30.69
CA MET A 139 -33.34 -25.90 29.77
C MET A 139 -33.17 -26.96 28.62
N ARG A 140 -34.25 -27.53 28.12
CA ARG A 140 -34.22 -28.72 27.26
C ARG A 140 -33.69 -28.53 25.82
N GLY A 141 -33.65 -27.33 25.27
CA GLY A 141 -33.15 -27.06 23.91
C GLY A 141 -31.97 -26.11 23.88
N GLY A 142 -31.84 -25.22 24.85
CA GLY A 142 -30.92 -24.09 24.80
C GLY A 142 -29.47 -24.33 25.26
N ILE A 143 -29.17 -25.45 25.97
CA ILE A 143 -27.81 -25.65 26.52
C ILE A 143 -26.76 -25.76 25.41
N GLY A 144 -27.03 -26.53 24.36
CA GLY A 144 -26.15 -26.70 23.22
C GLY A 144 -25.91 -25.41 22.48
N GLU A 145 -26.99 -24.65 22.21
CA GLU A 145 -26.94 -23.34 21.56
C GLU A 145 -26.16 -22.29 22.40
N VAL A 146 -26.39 -22.25 23.74
CA VAL A 146 -25.69 -21.33 24.63
C VAL A 146 -24.21 -21.65 24.69
N GLN A 147 -23.84 -22.91 24.79
CA GLN A 147 -22.45 -23.33 24.84
C GLN A 147 -21.73 -23.08 23.51
N LEU A 148 -22.37 -23.40 22.38
CA LEU A 148 -21.88 -23.13 21.05
C LEU A 148 -21.67 -21.62 20.86
N ASN A 149 -22.63 -20.81 21.30
CA ASN A 149 -22.50 -19.34 21.24
C ASN A 149 -21.32 -18.83 22.07
N MET A 150 -21.14 -19.30 23.28
CA MET A 150 -20.01 -18.91 24.14
C MET A 150 -18.67 -19.25 23.49
N LEU A 151 -18.54 -20.41 22.84
CA LEU A 151 -17.32 -20.79 22.15
C LEU A 151 -17.03 -19.86 20.95
N LEU A 152 -18.07 -19.52 20.17
CA LEU A 152 -17.95 -18.61 19.04
C LEU A 152 -17.57 -17.19 19.53
N GLU A 153 -18.25 -16.65 20.54
CA GLU A 153 -17.98 -15.31 21.10
C GLU A 153 -16.56 -15.19 21.69
N ASN A 154 -16.06 -16.23 22.33
CA ASN A 154 -14.74 -16.22 22.95
C ASN A 154 -13.58 -16.32 21.95
N ILE A 155 -13.80 -16.94 20.78
CA ILE A 155 -12.73 -17.28 19.85
C ILE A 155 -12.79 -16.40 18.58
N LEU A 156 -13.97 -16.12 18.04
CA LEU A 156 -14.16 -15.40 16.79
C LEU A 156 -14.59 -13.95 17.03
N ALA A 157 -14.25 -13.07 16.10
CA ALA A 157 -14.76 -11.71 16.08
C ALA A 157 -16.25 -11.69 15.65
N PRO A 158 -17.07 -10.71 16.11
CA PRO A 158 -18.51 -10.66 15.82
C PRO A 158 -18.88 -10.62 14.34
N ASP A 159 -17.97 -10.17 13.48
CA ASP A 159 -18.14 -10.12 12.02
C ASP A 159 -17.81 -11.44 11.32
N GLN A 160 -17.17 -12.39 12.02
CA GLN A 160 -16.73 -13.68 11.48
C GLN A 160 -17.78 -14.77 11.57
N TYR A 161 -18.88 -14.58 12.29
CA TYR A 161 -19.99 -15.52 12.37
C TYR A 161 -21.33 -14.79 12.43
N GLN A 162 -22.41 -15.53 12.24
CA GLN A 162 -23.76 -14.99 12.33
C GLN A 162 -24.72 -16.05 12.88
N ARG A 163 -25.71 -15.60 13.63
CA ARG A 163 -26.80 -16.43 14.13
C ARG A 163 -27.98 -16.44 13.17
N ASN A 164 -28.74 -17.52 13.19
CA ASN A 164 -30.01 -17.65 12.49
C ASN A 164 -29.87 -17.33 10.98
N VAL A 165 -29.01 -18.06 10.30
CA VAL A 165 -28.69 -17.82 8.89
C VAL A 165 -29.48 -18.75 7.97
N LYS A 166 -30.09 -18.18 6.91
CA LYS A 166 -30.62 -18.94 5.78
C LYS A 166 -29.47 -19.26 4.82
N THR A 167 -29.02 -20.49 4.80
CA THR A 167 -27.88 -20.92 3.98
C THR A 167 -28.29 -21.39 2.58
N LYS A 168 -29.56 -21.79 2.42
CA LYS A 168 -30.11 -22.32 1.18
C LYS A 168 -31.18 -21.40 0.60
N GLU A 169 -30.98 -20.95 -0.63
CA GLU A 169 -31.97 -20.13 -1.34
C GLU A 169 -33.27 -20.90 -1.56
N GLY A 170 -34.39 -20.25 -1.30
CA GLY A 170 -35.73 -20.89 -1.47
C GLY A 170 -36.16 -21.79 -0.32
N SER A 171 -35.28 -22.08 0.68
CA SER A 171 -35.65 -22.77 1.90
C SER A 171 -36.02 -21.81 3.03
N ASN A 172 -36.93 -22.26 3.90
CA ASN A 172 -37.22 -21.57 5.15
C ASN A 172 -36.37 -22.08 6.32
N ASP A 173 -35.52 -23.06 6.07
CA ASP A 173 -34.64 -23.62 7.10
C ASP A 173 -33.58 -22.59 7.52
N ILE A 174 -33.41 -22.45 8.80
CA ILE A 174 -32.46 -21.52 9.42
C ILE A 174 -31.49 -22.34 10.26
N VAL A 175 -30.19 -22.21 9.97
CA VAL A 175 -29.15 -22.77 10.83
C VAL A 175 -28.90 -21.87 12.01
N GLU A 176 -28.71 -22.42 13.20
CA GLU A 176 -28.50 -21.65 14.43
C GLU A 176 -27.28 -20.73 14.34
N PHE A 177 -26.18 -21.24 13.81
CA PHE A 177 -24.95 -20.48 13.61
C PHE A 177 -24.31 -20.82 12.26
N ALA A 178 -23.67 -19.81 11.66
CA ALA A 178 -22.84 -20.01 10.49
C ALA A 178 -21.59 -19.14 10.58
N ILE A 179 -20.43 -19.71 10.27
CA ILE A 179 -19.15 -19.02 10.25
C ILE A 179 -18.94 -18.47 8.84
N LYS A 180 -18.53 -17.20 8.75
CA LYS A 180 -18.24 -16.49 7.49
C LYS A 180 -16.83 -16.82 7.02
N LEU A 181 -16.70 -17.63 6.01
CA LEU A 181 -15.42 -17.88 5.34
C LEU A 181 -15.26 -16.94 4.13
N PRO A 182 -14.05 -16.49 3.79
CA PRO A 182 -13.81 -15.66 2.62
C PRO A 182 -14.16 -16.41 1.34
N GLY A 183 -14.89 -15.74 0.44
CA GLY A 183 -15.27 -16.28 -0.87
C GLY A 183 -14.10 -16.25 -1.86
N HIS A 184 -14.12 -17.17 -2.84
CA HIS A 184 -13.08 -17.27 -3.88
C HIS A 184 -13.18 -16.18 -4.96
N ASN A 185 -14.34 -15.52 -5.09
CA ASN A 185 -14.59 -14.49 -6.11
C ASN A 185 -14.95 -13.17 -5.46
N ALA A 186 -14.37 -12.08 -5.95
CA ALA A 186 -14.62 -10.69 -5.51
C ALA A 186 -16.11 -10.25 -5.56
N LYS A 187 -17.02 -11.10 -6.09
CA LYS A 187 -18.47 -10.84 -6.18
C LYS A 187 -19.32 -11.56 -5.12
N LYS A 188 -18.76 -12.52 -4.38
CA LYS A 188 -19.44 -13.17 -3.24
C LYS A 188 -18.62 -12.91 -1.98
N ASP A 189 -19.16 -12.07 -1.11
CA ASP A 189 -18.48 -11.58 0.08
C ASP A 189 -18.16 -12.66 1.12
N CYS A 190 -18.88 -13.78 1.16
CA CYS A 190 -18.62 -14.87 2.09
C CYS A 190 -19.19 -16.22 1.63
N ILE A 191 -18.58 -17.28 2.11
CA ILE A 191 -19.09 -18.66 2.07
C ILE A 191 -19.47 -19.04 3.50
N TRP A 192 -20.67 -19.58 3.69
CA TRP A 192 -21.13 -19.95 5.01
C TRP A 192 -20.67 -21.37 5.36
N LEU A 193 -20.09 -21.54 6.55
CA LEU A 193 -19.91 -22.84 7.19
C LEU A 193 -21.01 -23.02 8.22
N PRO A 194 -22.02 -23.89 7.94
CA PRO A 194 -23.12 -24.13 8.87
C PRO A 194 -22.65 -24.92 10.08
N VAL A 195 -23.10 -24.50 11.27
CA VAL A 195 -22.86 -25.16 12.54
C VAL A 195 -24.18 -25.30 13.28
N ASP A 196 -24.56 -26.51 13.59
CA ASP A 196 -25.82 -26.82 14.24
C ASP A 196 -25.57 -27.62 15.52
N ALA A 197 -26.16 -27.18 16.64
CA ALA A 197 -26.01 -27.84 17.93
C ALA A 197 -27.12 -28.88 18.13
N LYS A 198 -26.75 -30.13 18.38
CA LYS A 198 -27.70 -31.20 18.66
C LYS A 198 -27.34 -31.96 19.92
N PHE A 199 -28.35 -32.24 20.71
CA PHE A 199 -28.19 -33.01 21.93
C PHE A 199 -29.13 -34.22 21.95
N PRO A 200 -28.68 -35.44 21.54
CA PRO A 200 -29.45 -36.66 21.62
C PRO A 200 -29.59 -37.17 23.10
N LYS A 201 -30.21 -36.33 23.95
CA LYS A 201 -30.25 -36.48 25.40
C LYS A 201 -30.78 -37.85 25.82
N GLU A 202 -31.97 -38.22 25.32
CA GLU A 202 -32.65 -39.46 25.71
C GLU A 202 -31.83 -40.72 25.40
N PHE A 203 -31.22 -40.76 24.21
CA PHE A 203 -30.37 -41.89 23.81
C PHE A 203 -29.09 -41.97 24.63
N TYR A 204 -28.52 -40.84 25.01
CA TYR A 204 -27.33 -40.80 25.85
C TYR A 204 -27.62 -41.19 27.30
N GLU A 205 -28.73 -40.71 27.90
CA GLU A 205 -29.16 -41.09 29.25
C GLU A 205 -29.44 -42.60 29.32
N ASN A 206 -30.17 -43.15 28.35
CA ASN A 206 -30.42 -44.60 28.30
C ASN A 206 -29.12 -45.42 28.22
N LEU A 207 -28.14 -44.94 27.44
CA LEU A 207 -26.83 -45.61 27.37
C LEU A 207 -26.06 -45.53 28.68
N GLN A 208 -26.10 -44.41 29.42
CA GLN A 208 -25.48 -44.28 30.71
C GLN A 208 -26.15 -45.22 31.75
N ASP A 209 -27.49 -45.27 31.76
CA ASP A 209 -28.23 -46.21 32.63
C ASP A 209 -27.90 -47.69 32.31
N SER A 210 -27.63 -47.99 31.03
CA SER A 210 -27.20 -49.31 30.61
C SER A 210 -25.80 -49.66 31.10
N TYR A 211 -24.87 -48.69 31.07
CA TYR A 211 -23.53 -48.85 31.66
C TYR A 211 -23.62 -49.06 33.17
N ASP A 212 -24.45 -48.29 33.89
CA ASP A 212 -24.65 -48.39 35.31
C ASP A 212 -25.23 -49.75 35.71
N SER A 213 -26.09 -50.35 34.88
CA SER A 213 -26.68 -51.65 35.07
C SER A 213 -25.74 -52.86 34.82
N GLY A 214 -24.70 -52.64 34.00
CA GLY A 214 -23.75 -53.67 33.57
C GLY A 214 -24.32 -54.68 32.58
N ASP A 215 -25.54 -54.47 32.04
CA ASP A 215 -26.19 -55.37 31.06
C ASP A 215 -25.60 -55.17 29.68
N ILE A 216 -24.76 -56.07 29.22
CA ILE A 216 -24.04 -56.00 27.94
C ILE A 216 -25.04 -55.92 26.76
N THR A 217 -26.12 -56.70 26.79
CA THR A 217 -27.10 -56.71 25.70
C THR A 217 -27.83 -55.38 25.57
N ARG A 218 -28.14 -54.78 26.70
CA ARG A 218 -28.76 -53.46 26.76
C ARG A 218 -27.78 -52.35 26.31
N ILE A 219 -26.50 -52.44 26.73
CA ILE A 219 -25.44 -51.51 26.29
C ILE A 219 -25.31 -51.52 24.75
N GLU A 220 -25.20 -52.71 24.13
CA GLU A 220 -25.08 -52.81 22.67
C GLU A 220 -26.30 -52.22 21.94
N LYS A 221 -27.51 -52.47 22.45
CA LYS A 221 -28.73 -51.90 21.92
C LYS A 221 -28.77 -50.38 22.00
N ASP A 222 -28.44 -49.82 23.16
CA ASP A 222 -28.53 -48.40 23.40
C ASP A 222 -27.39 -47.63 22.69
N GLN A 223 -26.19 -48.23 22.55
CA GLN A 223 -25.16 -47.71 21.64
C GLN A 223 -25.69 -47.59 20.19
N LYS A 224 -26.34 -48.64 19.67
CA LYS A 224 -26.88 -48.64 18.33
C LYS A 224 -28.00 -47.62 18.14
N ASN A 225 -28.80 -47.39 19.18
CA ASN A 225 -29.84 -46.36 19.17
C ASN A 225 -29.22 -44.97 19.12
N LEU A 226 -28.17 -44.69 19.87
CA LEU A 226 -27.42 -43.45 19.83
C LEU A 226 -26.77 -43.24 18.46
N GLU A 227 -26.12 -44.25 17.88
CA GLU A 227 -25.55 -44.19 16.53
C GLU A 227 -26.60 -43.81 15.45
N ASN A 228 -27.78 -44.43 15.53
CA ASN A 228 -28.88 -44.15 14.62
C ASN A 228 -29.42 -42.71 14.78
N ALA A 229 -29.54 -42.23 16.00
CA ALA A 229 -29.95 -40.87 16.28
C ALA A 229 -28.96 -39.84 15.67
N ILE A 230 -27.67 -40.07 15.83
CA ILE A 230 -26.62 -39.24 15.26
C ILE A 230 -26.65 -39.27 13.72
N LYS A 231 -26.88 -40.40 13.07
CA LYS A 231 -27.05 -40.52 11.62
C LYS A 231 -28.26 -39.70 11.11
N ILE A 232 -29.38 -39.79 11.82
CA ILE A 232 -30.61 -39.04 11.45
C ILE A 232 -30.34 -37.53 11.55
N MET A 233 -29.73 -37.05 12.66
CA MET A 233 -29.37 -35.66 12.84
C MET A 233 -28.39 -35.14 11.79
N SER A 234 -27.38 -35.94 11.45
CA SER A 234 -26.40 -35.59 10.41
C SER A 234 -27.05 -35.50 9.02
N LYS A 235 -27.97 -36.41 8.71
CA LYS A 235 -28.76 -36.39 7.47
C LYS A 235 -29.58 -35.10 7.39
N GLU A 236 -30.29 -34.74 8.47
CA GLU A 236 -31.10 -33.52 8.50
C GLU A 236 -30.26 -32.26 8.28
N ILE A 237 -29.09 -32.13 8.91
CA ILE A 237 -28.16 -31.04 8.76
C ILE A 237 -27.70 -30.93 7.30
N SER A 238 -27.32 -32.07 6.69
CA SER A 238 -26.90 -32.13 5.30
C SER A 238 -27.99 -31.62 4.34
N GLU A 239 -29.20 -32.13 4.48
CA GLU A 239 -30.31 -31.79 3.58
C GLU A 239 -30.80 -30.34 3.74
N LYS A 240 -30.80 -29.81 4.98
CA LYS A 240 -31.32 -28.49 5.28
C LYS A 240 -30.32 -27.37 4.99
N TYR A 241 -29.03 -27.56 5.32
CA TYR A 241 -28.09 -26.45 5.45
C TYR A 241 -26.96 -26.44 4.43
N ILE A 242 -26.58 -27.57 3.81
CA ILE A 242 -25.49 -27.61 2.84
C ILE A 242 -26.03 -27.25 1.45
N SER A 243 -25.50 -26.16 0.88
CA SER A 243 -25.89 -25.66 -0.45
C SER A 243 -24.73 -24.90 -1.14
N PRO A 244 -23.69 -25.60 -1.62
CA PRO A 244 -22.63 -24.96 -2.40
C PRO A 244 -23.22 -24.29 -3.66
N PRO A 245 -22.68 -23.13 -4.10
CA PRO A 245 -21.50 -22.42 -3.61
C PRO A 245 -21.78 -21.41 -2.49
N ASN A 246 -23.00 -21.33 -1.95
CA ASN A 246 -23.34 -20.39 -0.88
C ASN A 246 -22.80 -20.87 0.48
N THR A 247 -22.65 -22.17 0.62
CA THR A 247 -22.00 -22.79 1.79
C THR A 247 -20.75 -23.55 1.39
N THR A 248 -19.99 -23.97 2.40
CA THR A 248 -19.04 -25.08 2.28
C THR A 248 -19.77 -26.35 1.80
N ASP A 249 -19.01 -27.30 1.29
CA ASP A 249 -19.49 -28.63 0.92
C ASP A 249 -19.69 -29.56 2.13
N PHE A 250 -19.49 -29.06 3.34
CA PHE A 250 -19.71 -29.75 4.61
C PHE A 250 -20.33 -28.81 5.66
N ALA A 251 -20.90 -29.39 6.70
CA ALA A 251 -21.41 -28.70 7.88
C ALA A 251 -20.86 -29.33 9.16
N ILE A 252 -21.01 -28.64 10.29
CA ILE A 252 -20.58 -29.11 11.60
C ILE A 252 -21.81 -29.44 12.43
N LEU A 253 -21.82 -30.68 13.00
CA LEU A 253 -22.70 -31.10 14.06
C LEU A 253 -21.95 -30.95 15.39
N PHE A 254 -22.38 -29.99 16.19
CA PHE A 254 -21.82 -29.73 17.52
C PHE A 254 -22.58 -30.52 18.59
N LEU A 255 -21.87 -31.41 19.29
CA LEU A 255 -22.37 -32.13 20.45
C LEU A 255 -21.92 -31.41 21.73
N PRO A 256 -22.85 -30.92 22.60
CA PRO A 256 -22.49 -30.05 23.71
C PRO A 256 -21.71 -30.71 24.84
N PHE A 257 -21.70 -32.03 24.90
CA PHE A 257 -21.01 -32.78 25.95
C PHE A 257 -19.91 -33.67 25.39
N GLU A 258 -18.71 -33.54 25.93
CA GLU A 258 -17.54 -34.34 25.52
C GLU A 258 -17.78 -35.84 25.67
N GLY A 259 -18.57 -36.27 26.70
CA GLY A 259 -18.93 -37.67 26.90
C GLY A 259 -19.71 -38.28 25.74
N ILE A 260 -20.65 -37.53 25.14
CA ILE A 260 -21.38 -38.00 23.94
C ILE A 260 -20.44 -38.09 22.76
N TYR A 261 -19.62 -37.06 22.55
CA TYR A 261 -18.62 -37.04 21.48
C TYR A 261 -17.64 -38.22 21.63
N ALA A 262 -17.18 -38.51 22.81
CA ALA A 262 -16.32 -39.68 23.10
C ALA A 262 -16.95 -41.00 22.70
N GLU A 263 -18.24 -41.20 22.98
CA GLU A 263 -18.97 -42.41 22.55
C GLU A 263 -19.04 -42.54 21.01
N VAL A 264 -19.29 -41.41 20.33
CA VAL A 264 -19.36 -41.37 18.86
C VAL A 264 -17.98 -41.63 18.24
N VAL A 265 -16.91 -41.04 18.77
CA VAL A 265 -15.53 -41.17 18.23
C VAL A 265 -15.00 -42.59 18.36
N ARG A 266 -15.41 -43.35 19.38
CA ARG A 266 -15.06 -44.79 19.53
C ARG A 266 -15.49 -45.62 18.33
N LYS A 267 -16.45 -45.13 17.53
CA LYS A 267 -16.98 -45.81 16.33
C LYS A 267 -16.46 -45.17 15.05
N ALA A 268 -15.21 -45.44 14.71
CA ALA A 268 -14.57 -44.83 13.50
C ALA A 268 -15.39 -45.05 12.22
N ALA A 269 -15.99 -46.21 12.02
CA ALA A 269 -16.83 -46.50 10.87
C ALA A 269 -18.08 -45.58 10.78
N LEU A 270 -18.65 -45.20 11.94
CA LEU A 270 -19.78 -44.26 11.98
C LEU A 270 -19.35 -42.86 11.52
N LEU A 271 -18.22 -42.37 12.00
CA LEU A 271 -17.67 -41.06 11.60
C LEU A 271 -17.37 -41.00 10.11
N GLU A 272 -16.74 -42.04 9.59
CA GLU A 272 -16.43 -42.17 8.17
C GLU A 272 -17.70 -42.18 7.31
N GLU A 273 -18.71 -42.97 7.67
CA GLU A 273 -20.00 -43.02 6.99
C GLU A 273 -20.68 -41.66 6.98
N ILE A 274 -20.71 -40.95 8.12
CA ILE A 274 -21.36 -39.63 8.22
C ILE A 274 -20.62 -38.60 7.40
N GLN A 275 -19.30 -38.57 7.43
CA GLN A 275 -18.50 -37.63 6.67
C GLN A 275 -18.61 -37.88 5.18
N LEU A 276 -18.52 -39.12 4.73
CA LEU A 276 -18.59 -39.45 3.30
C LEU A 276 -19.99 -39.24 2.72
N ARG A 277 -21.01 -39.69 3.44
CA ARG A 277 -22.38 -39.72 2.94
C ARG A 277 -23.13 -38.41 3.14
N TYR A 278 -23.02 -37.80 4.32
CA TYR A 278 -23.79 -36.62 4.70
C TYR A 278 -22.94 -35.35 4.68
N LYS A 279 -21.61 -35.45 4.49
CA LYS A 279 -20.71 -34.30 4.53
C LYS A 279 -20.81 -33.50 5.84
N VAL A 280 -21.02 -34.18 6.95
CA VAL A 280 -21.12 -33.57 8.27
C VAL A 280 -19.93 -34.02 9.14
N ILE A 281 -19.28 -33.05 9.75
CA ILE A 281 -18.19 -33.26 10.70
C ILE A 281 -18.79 -33.16 12.10
N ILE A 282 -18.64 -34.23 12.87
CA ILE A 282 -19.10 -34.25 14.26
C ILE A 282 -18.00 -33.72 15.16
N THR A 283 -18.35 -32.81 16.06
CA THR A 283 -17.41 -32.23 17.03
C THR A 283 -17.97 -32.19 18.43
N GLY A 284 -17.11 -32.40 19.43
CA GLY A 284 -17.34 -32.01 20.81
C GLY A 284 -16.83 -30.59 21.06
N PRO A 285 -16.99 -30.05 22.28
CA PRO A 285 -16.55 -28.72 22.66
C PRO A 285 -15.06 -28.47 22.40
N THR A 286 -14.22 -29.40 22.77
CA THR A 286 -12.76 -29.31 22.65
C THR A 286 -12.31 -29.33 21.18
N THR A 287 -12.85 -30.25 20.39
CA THR A 287 -12.54 -30.39 18.97
C THR A 287 -13.05 -29.18 18.21
N PHE A 288 -14.23 -28.67 18.53
CA PHE A 288 -14.78 -27.47 17.93
C PHE A 288 -13.93 -26.22 18.22
N ALA A 289 -13.51 -26.03 19.47
CA ALA A 289 -12.60 -24.96 19.87
C ALA A 289 -11.27 -25.02 19.10
N ALA A 290 -10.71 -26.20 18.86
CA ALA A 290 -9.51 -26.37 18.05
C ALA A 290 -9.74 -25.96 16.57
N ILE A 291 -10.89 -26.32 15.99
CA ILE A 291 -11.29 -25.88 14.64
C ILE A 291 -11.44 -24.37 14.60
N LEU A 292 -12.12 -23.75 15.56
CA LEU A 292 -12.30 -22.29 15.62
C LEU A 292 -10.97 -21.54 15.72
N ASN A 293 -10.04 -22.03 16.56
CA ASN A 293 -8.70 -21.45 16.66
C ASN A 293 -7.93 -21.54 15.32
N SER A 294 -8.05 -22.67 14.62
CA SER A 294 -7.43 -22.84 13.30
C SER A 294 -8.03 -21.87 12.26
N LEU A 295 -9.35 -21.70 12.27
CA LEU A 295 -10.04 -20.73 11.42
C LEU A 295 -9.65 -19.28 11.75
N GLN A 296 -9.55 -18.94 13.05
CA GLN A 296 -9.12 -17.61 13.49
C GLN A 296 -7.71 -17.29 12.99
N MET A 297 -6.80 -18.27 13.01
CA MET A 297 -5.45 -18.11 12.46
C MET A 297 -5.49 -17.86 10.96
N GLY A 298 -6.32 -18.59 10.21
CA GLY A 298 -6.58 -18.36 8.80
C GLY A 298 -7.09 -16.95 8.50
N PHE A 299 -8.07 -16.47 9.27
CA PHE A 299 -8.60 -15.11 9.15
C PHE A 299 -7.53 -14.02 9.39
N ARG A 300 -6.67 -14.21 10.39
CA ARG A 300 -5.54 -13.29 10.65
C ARG A 300 -4.56 -13.25 9.49
N THR A 301 -4.23 -14.40 8.93
CA THR A 301 -3.32 -14.49 7.77
C THR A 301 -3.89 -13.76 6.56
N LEU A 302 -5.16 -13.98 6.25
CA LEU A 302 -5.84 -13.30 5.16
C LEU A 302 -5.94 -11.78 5.37
N ALA A 303 -6.16 -11.32 6.60
CA ALA A 303 -6.17 -9.90 6.93
C ALA A 303 -4.79 -9.25 6.73
N ILE A 304 -3.71 -9.97 7.04
CA ILE A 304 -2.33 -9.52 6.79
C ILE A 304 -2.06 -9.45 5.29
N GLU A 305 -2.44 -10.47 4.53
CA GLU A 305 -2.27 -10.52 3.08
C GLU A 305 -2.99 -9.37 2.39
N LYS A 306 -4.25 -9.11 2.75
CA LYS A 306 -5.02 -7.97 2.23
C LYS A 306 -4.33 -6.63 2.52
N ARG A 307 -3.89 -6.40 3.75
CA ARG A 307 -3.15 -5.17 4.13
C ARG A 307 -1.82 -5.05 3.37
N SER A 308 -1.11 -6.15 3.17
CA SER A 308 0.12 -6.15 2.39
C SER A 308 -0.13 -5.73 0.94
N SER A 309 -1.20 -6.24 0.31
CA SER A 309 -1.59 -5.86 -1.04
C SER A 309 -1.91 -4.36 -1.16
N GLU A 310 -2.64 -3.77 -0.20
CA GLU A 310 -2.92 -2.34 -0.14
C GLU A 310 -1.62 -1.50 -0.03
N VAL A 311 -0.64 -1.96 0.75
CA VAL A 311 0.67 -1.29 0.87
C VAL A 311 1.45 -1.34 -0.44
N TRP A 312 1.45 -2.47 -1.14
CA TRP A 312 2.10 -2.60 -2.44
C TRP A 312 1.47 -1.70 -3.52
N GLU A 313 0.16 -1.53 -3.50
CA GLU A 313 -0.55 -0.61 -4.38
C GLU A 313 -0.12 0.85 -4.13
N VAL A 314 -0.09 1.28 -2.87
CA VAL A 314 0.39 2.62 -2.49
C VAL A 314 1.85 2.83 -2.89
N LEU A 315 2.72 1.85 -2.66
CA LEU A 315 4.13 1.91 -3.08
C LEU A 315 4.26 2.00 -4.61
N GLY A 316 3.41 1.32 -5.36
CA GLY A 316 3.31 1.44 -6.81
C GLY A 316 2.97 2.85 -7.28
N ILE A 317 1.99 3.49 -6.64
CA ILE A 317 1.59 4.88 -6.91
C ILE A 317 2.76 5.84 -6.60
N VAL A 318 3.39 5.71 -5.44
CA VAL A 318 4.53 6.53 -5.03
C VAL A 318 5.69 6.38 -6.03
N LYS A 319 6.04 5.16 -6.44
CA LYS A 319 7.07 4.91 -7.47
C LYS A 319 6.76 5.63 -8.77
N ASN A 320 5.51 5.60 -9.24
CA ASN A 320 5.10 6.28 -10.45
C ASN A 320 5.22 7.81 -10.34
N GLU A 321 4.87 8.38 -9.19
CA GLU A 321 5.04 9.82 -8.95
C GLU A 321 6.53 10.23 -8.92
N PHE A 322 7.40 9.43 -8.32
CA PHE A 322 8.84 9.67 -8.38
C PHE A 322 9.42 9.60 -9.80
N ASN A 323 8.95 8.67 -10.63
CA ASN A 323 9.37 8.61 -12.03
C ASN A 323 8.94 9.87 -12.81
N LYS A 324 7.69 10.31 -12.65
CA LYS A 324 7.20 11.56 -13.25
C LYS A 324 8.01 12.78 -12.80
N PHE A 325 8.36 12.85 -11.53
CA PHE A 325 9.21 13.91 -10.99
C PHE A 325 10.60 13.90 -11.63
N GLY A 326 11.21 12.72 -11.80
CA GLY A 326 12.47 12.54 -12.50
C GLY A 326 12.40 13.07 -13.95
N ASP A 327 11.35 12.69 -14.68
CA ASP A 327 11.13 13.15 -16.07
C ASP A 327 10.98 14.69 -16.16
N LEU A 328 10.28 15.29 -15.18
CA LEU A 328 10.14 16.74 -15.11
C LEU A 328 11.47 17.44 -14.85
N LEU A 329 12.34 16.88 -13.99
CA LEU A 329 13.67 17.41 -13.73
C LEU A 329 14.55 17.34 -15.00
N ILE A 330 14.55 16.22 -15.72
CA ILE A 330 15.27 16.05 -16.98
C ILE A 330 14.78 17.06 -18.01
N LYS A 331 13.48 17.28 -18.12
CA LYS A 331 12.89 18.28 -19.02
C LYS A 331 13.28 19.70 -18.64
N ALA A 332 13.28 20.03 -17.35
CA ALA A 332 13.74 21.32 -16.85
C ALA A 332 15.23 21.56 -17.16
N GLN A 333 16.09 20.57 -16.96
CA GLN A 333 17.50 20.63 -17.30
C GLN A 333 17.72 20.89 -18.79
N LYS A 334 16.98 20.16 -19.67
CA LYS A 334 17.04 20.37 -21.12
C LYS A 334 16.60 21.76 -21.55
N ASN A 335 15.56 22.31 -20.91
CA ASN A 335 15.09 23.68 -21.20
C ASN A 335 16.12 24.74 -20.76
N ILE A 336 16.77 24.55 -19.61
CA ILE A 336 17.85 25.42 -19.13
C ILE A 336 19.02 25.38 -20.11
N GLN A 337 19.44 24.19 -20.53
CA GLN A 337 20.53 24.04 -21.51
C GLN A 337 20.17 24.69 -22.85
N GLY A 338 18.96 24.52 -23.38
CA GLY A 338 18.49 25.18 -24.57
C GLY A 338 18.49 26.72 -24.47
N GLY A 339 18.08 27.25 -23.32
CA GLY A 339 18.13 28.67 -23.02
C GLY A 339 19.57 29.24 -23.03
N LEU A 340 20.52 28.49 -22.52
CA LEU A 340 21.95 28.87 -22.55
C LEU A 340 22.53 28.84 -23.96
N ASP A 341 22.21 27.82 -24.74
CA ASP A 341 22.63 27.73 -26.16
C ASP A 341 22.07 28.90 -27.00
N ASP A 342 20.84 29.35 -26.70
CA ASP A 342 20.24 30.49 -27.33
C ASP A 342 20.89 31.82 -26.91
N ILE A 343 21.30 31.98 -25.65
CA ILE A 343 22.08 33.11 -25.17
C ILE A 343 23.45 33.14 -25.87
N ASP A 344 24.15 32.03 -25.98
CA ASP A 344 25.44 31.94 -26.66
C ASP A 344 25.32 32.32 -28.17
N LYS A 345 24.26 31.86 -28.82
CA LYS A 345 23.97 32.27 -30.22
C LYS A 345 23.71 33.77 -30.34
N LEU A 346 22.92 34.34 -29.43
CA LEU A 346 22.61 35.77 -29.41
C LEU A 346 23.87 36.61 -29.18
N VAL A 347 24.68 36.28 -28.21
CA VAL A 347 25.93 36.98 -27.88
C VAL A 347 26.93 36.79 -29.03
N GLY A 348 27.17 35.55 -29.47
CA GLY A 348 28.16 35.26 -30.49
C GLY A 348 27.81 35.80 -31.87
N THR A 349 26.55 35.71 -32.29
CA THR A 349 26.13 36.07 -33.66
C THR A 349 25.78 37.54 -33.78
N ARG A 350 25.03 38.09 -32.84
CA ARG A 350 24.64 39.51 -32.88
C ARG A 350 25.79 40.43 -32.55
N THR A 351 26.64 40.10 -31.61
CA THR A 351 27.82 40.90 -31.27
C THR A 351 28.79 40.94 -32.42
N ARG A 352 29.03 39.84 -33.13
CA ARG A 352 29.82 39.80 -34.36
C ARG A 352 29.17 40.60 -35.49
N ALA A 353 27.86 40.57 -35.64
CA ALA A 353 27.15 41.35 -36.64
C ALA A 353 27.23 42.86 -36.35
N ILE A 354 27.13 43.27 -35.08
CA ILE A 354 27.28 44.67 -34.66
C ILE A 354 28.72 45.14 -34.89
N GLN A 355 29.74 44.36 -34.49
CA GLN A 355 31.13 44.65 -34.73
C GLN A 355 31.45 44.80 -36.22
N ARG A 356 30.88 43.95 -37.08
CA ARG A 356 31.05 44.04 -38.51
C ARG A 356 30.45 45.31 -39.10
N ARG A 357 29.27 45.71 -38.68
CA ARG A 357 28.62 46.94 -39.09
C ARG A 357 29.33 48.19 -38.58
N LEU A 358 29.85 48.17 -37.35
CA LEU A 358 30.66 49.26 -36.82
C LEU A 358 31.96 49.41 -37.62
N LYS A 359 32.59 48.30 -38.04
CA LYS A 359 33.76 48.31 -38.86
C LYS A 359 33.47 48.87 -40.28
N GLU A 360 32.33 48.53 -40.89
CA GLU A 360 31.86 49.10 -42.16
C GLU A 360 31.63 50.61 -42.06
N VAL A 361 31.15 51.13 -40.94
CA VAL A 361 30.97 52.59 -40.71
C VAL A 361 32.32 53.27 -40.54
N GLN A 362 33.30 52.63 -39.84
CA GLN A 362 34.65 53.19 -39.79
C GLN A 362 35.37 53.24 -41.12
N GLU A 363 35.22 52.24 -41.98
CA GLU A 363 35.82 52.21 -43.32
C GLU A 363 35.20 53.29 -44.27
N ILE A 364 33.94 53.71 -44.00
CA ILE A 364 33.30 54.80 -44.75
C ILE A 364 33.83 56.20 -44.33
N SER A 365 34.20 56.36 -43.04
CA SER A 365 34.76 57.61 -42.51
C SER A 365 36.24 57.83 -42.92
N ASP A 366 36.95 56.76 -43.25
CA ASP A 366 38.36 56.81 -43.67
C ASP A 366 38.53 56.99 -45.20
N THR A 367 37.46 57.15 -46.02
CA THR A 367 37.57 57.44 -47.44
C THR A 367 37.76 58.94 -47.57
N PRO A 368 38.93 59.42 -48.03
CA PRO A 368 39.11 60.87 -48.29
C PRO A 368 38.21 61.30 -49.44
N GLU A 369 37.43 62.36 -49.20
CA GLU A 369 36.74 63.07 -50.33
C GLU A 369 37.77 63.44 -51.34
N ILE A 370 37.75 62.76 -52.49
CA ILE A 370 38.46 63.22 -53.70
C ILE A 370 37.57 64.26 -54.37
N GLU A 371 38.11 65.54 -54.40
CA GLU A 371 37.77 66.72 -55.13
C GLU A 371 36.43 66.76 -55.91
#